data_c6c2554007b4bccc5687919064b075cb
#
_entry.id   c6c2554007b4bccc5687919064b075cb
#
_cell.length_a   1.000
_cell.length_b   1.000
_cell.length_c   1.000
_cell.angle_alpha   90.00
_cell.angle_beta   90.00
_cell.angle_gamma   90.00
#
_symmetry.space_group_name_H-M   'P 1'
#
loop_
_entity.id
_entity.type
_entity.pdbx_description
1 polymer ?
#
loop_
_entity_poly.entity_id
_entity_poly.type
_entity_poly.pdbx_seq_one_letter_code
_entity_poly.pdbx_strand_id
1 'polypeptide(L)'
;MKNILLIGLGRFGRHIALQLNKLGHEVMAVDINEERVNESLTIVTNAQIGDSTNTEFLRSLGIGNFDVCIVTIGGNFQNSLETTSLLKELGAKCVVSRAERDVQAKFLLRNGADNVVYPEKQMAIWAAKRYTADHIFDYIEIDKQHAIFEVEVPKAWVGKSIGMLDVRKKFGINILGIKRLGTTDVSITPDTILSEDITMLALGEYTCLLYTSPSP
;
A
#
# COMPACT_ATOMS: atom_id res chain seq x y z
N MET A 1 -7.37 -12.21 -12.72
CA MET A 1 -8.47 -11.25 -12.85
C MET A 1 -9.43 -11.48 -11.69
N LYS A 2 -9.89 -10.43 -11.01
CA LYS A 2 -10.85 -10.51 -9.88
C LYS A 2 -12.03 -9.58 -10.18
N ASN A 3 -13.20 -9.92 -9.63
CA ASN A 3 -14.38 -9.07 -9.66
C ASN A 3 -14.44 -8.26 -8.36
N ILE A 4 -14.40 -6.94 -8.47
CA ILE A 4 -14.29 -6.04 -7.32
C ILE A 4 -15.46 -5.08 -7.28
N LEU A 5 -16.11 -4.99 -6.12
CA LEU A 5 -17.09 -3.96 -5.83
C LEU A 5 -16.40 -2.81 -5.10
N LEU A 6 -16.43 -1.63 -5.69
CA LEU A 6 -15.85 -0.42 -5.10
C LEU A 6 -16.96 0.55 -4.74
N ILE A 7 -17.11 0.84 -3.46
CA ILE A 7 -18.15 1.74 -2.93
C ILE A 7 -17.52 3.03 -2.44
N GLY A 8 -17.92 4.14 -3.04
CA GLY A 8 -17.39 5.47 -2.83
C GLY A 8 -16.36 5.87 -3.89
N LEU A 9 -16.67 6.88 -4.68
CA LEU A 9 -15.84 7.42 -5.76
C LEU A 9 -15.26 8.80 -5.41
N GLY A 10 -15.01 9.04 -4.13
CA GLY A 10 -14.22 10.16 -3.67
C GLY A 10 -12.76 10.07 -4.15
N ARG A 11 -11.91 11.01 -3.75
CA ARG A 11 -10.50 11.06 -4.20
C ARG A 11 -9.78 9.71 -4.05
N PHE A 12 -9.88 9.07 -2.90
CA PHE A 12 -9.21 7.79 -2.65
C PHE A 12 -9.81 6.65 -3.49
N GLY A 13 -11.16 6.56 -3.57
CA GLY A 13 -11.84 5.55 -4.38
C GLY A 13 -11.47 5.64 -5.86
N ARG A 14 -11.41 6.84 -6.42
CA ARG A 14 -10.97 7.05 -7.82
C ARG A 14 -9.54 6.57 -8.07
N HIS A 15 -8.62 6.83 -7.14
CA HIS A 15 -7.25 6.32 -7.27
C HIS A 15 -7.20 4.79 -7.22
N ILE A 16 -8.01 4.16 -6.35
CA ILE A 16 -8.13 2.69 -6.31
C ILE A 16 -8.70 2.18 -7.65
N ALA A 17 -9.79 2.77 -8.15
CA ALA A 17 -10.40 2.38 -9.42
C ALA A 17 -9.39 2.38 -10.57
N LEU A 18 -8.62 3.47 -10.70
CA LEU A 18 -7.56 3.60 -11.70
C LEU A 18 -6.50 2.50 -11.61
N GLN A 19 -6.05 2.18 -10.38
CA GLN A 19 -5.03 1.15 -10.21
C GLN A 19 -5.59 -0.25 -10.47
N LEU A 20 -6.81 -0.55 -10.05
CA LEU A 20 -7.45 -1.84 -10.31
C LEU A 20 -7.66 -2.07 -11.81
N ASN A 21 -8.04 -1.03 -12.55
CA ASN A 21 -8.13 -1.08 -14.02
C ASN A 21 -6.77 -1.40 -14.66
N LYS A 22 -5.70 -0.68 -14.26
CA LYS A 22 -4.35 -0.94 -14.76
C LYS A 22 -3.86 -2.37 -14.47
N LEU A 23 -4.31 -2.95 -13.37
CA LEU A 23 -4.00 -4.34 -12.99
C LEU A 23 -4.87 -5.38 -13.72
N GLY A 24 -5.82 -4.93 -14.57
CA GLY A 24 -6.68 -5.80 -15.36
C GLY A 24 -7.79 -6.48 -14.56
N HIS A 25 -8.27 -5.84 -13.48
CA HIS A 25 -9.42 -6.33 -12.70
C HIS A 25 -10.74 -5.75 -13.21
N GLU A 26 -11.82 -6.51 -13.05
CA GLU A 26 -13.17 -6.01 -13.30
C GLU A 26 -13.68 -5.26 -12.07
N VAL A 27 -14.13 -4.03 -12.29
CA VAL A 27 -14.56 -3.13 -11.21
C VAL A 27 -16.01 -2.68 -11.47
N MET A 28 -16.90 -3.02 -10.54
CA MET A 28 -18.20 -2.38 -10.39
C MET A 28 -18.05 -1.26 -9.36
N ALA A 29 -18.26 -0.02 -9.77
CA ALA A 29 -18.18 1.13 -8.88
C ALA A 29 -19.58 1.63 -8.48
N VAL A 30 -19.72 2.08 -7.23
CA VAL A 30 -20.97 2.64 -6.68
C VAL A 30 -20.66 3.94 -5.94
N ASP A 31 -21.43 4.97 -6.22
CA ASP A 31 -21.48 6.20 -5.42
C ASP A 31 -22.90 6.76 -5.43
N ILE A 32 -23.29 7.48 -4.40
CA ILE A 32 -24.57 8.20 -4.36
C ILE A 32 -24.56 9.46 -5.24
N ASN A 33 -23.39 9.96 -5.56
CA ASN A 33 -23.20 11.17 -6.36
C ASN A 33 -23.08 10.80 -7.86
N GLU A 34 -24.06 11.25 -8.63
CA GLU A 34 -24.14 10.99 -10.08
C GLU A 34 -22.92 11.51 -10.85
N GLU A 35 -22.42 12.71 -10.53
CA GLU A 35 -21.27 13.30 -11.21
C GLU A 35 -20.05 12.41 -11.08
N ARG A 36 -19.76 11.91 -9.84
CA ARG A 36 -18.63 10.99 -9.58
C ARG A 36 -18.78 9.67 -10.33
N VAL A 37 -19.99 9.15 -10.41
CA VAL A 37 -20.28 7.93 -11.18
C VAL A 37 -19.99 8.16 -12.65
N ASN A 38 -20.51 9.24 -13.23
CA ASN A 38 -20.31 9.58 -14.65
C ASN A 38 -18.82 9.79 -14.98
N GLU A 39 -18.07 10.49 -14.13
CA GLU A 39 -16.62 10.68 -14.30
C GLU A 39 -15.82 9.38 -14.23
N SER A 40 -16.35 8.35 -13.56
CA SER A 40 -15.64 7.09 -13.38
C SER A 40 -15.88 6.08 -14.52
N LEU A 41 -16.86 6.29 -15.39
CA LEU A 41 -17.22 5.36 -16.45
C LEU A 41 -16.08 5.00 -17.41
N THR A 42 -15.07 5.86 -17.54
CA THR A 42 -13.90 5.59 -18.38
C THR A 42 -12.80 4.77 -17.69
N ILE A 43 -12.91 4.57 -16.38
CA ILE A 43 -11.87 3.95 -15.55
C ILE A 43 -12.33 2.70 -14.80
N VAL A 44 -13.61 2.31 -14.95
CA VAL A 44 -14.18 1.10 -14.35
C VAL A 44 -14.95 0.30 -15.38
N THR A 45 -15.17 -0.99 -15.11
CA THR A 45 -15.93 -1.86 -16.02
C THR A 45 -17.42 -1.49 -16.03
N ASN A 46 -17.96 -1.20 -14.86
CA ASN A 46 -19.33 -0.77 -14.64
C ASN A 46 -19.42 0.26 -13.51
N ALA A 47 -20.37 1.17 -13.59
CA ALA A 47 -20.65 2.10 -12.50
C ALA A 47 -22.16 2.27 -12.29
N GLN A 48 -22.58 2.43 -11.05
CA GLN A 48 -23.99 2.57 -10.69
C GLN A 48 -24.19 3.64 -9.62
N ILE A 49 -25.21 4.47 -9.81
CA ILE A 49 -25.66 5.43 -8.79
C ILE A 49 -26.52 4.68 -7.78
N GLY A 50 -26.18 4.80 -6.49
CA GLY A 50 -26.99 4.19 -5.45
C GLY A 50 -26.47 4.45 -4.05
N ASP A 51 -27.39 4.27 -3.10
CA ASP A 51 -27.11 4.38 -1.67
C ASP A 51 -26.71 3.03 -1.10
N SER A 52 -25.47 2.88 -0.73
CA SER A 52 -24.91 1.63 -0.17
C SER A 52 -25.38 1.32 1.26
N THR A 53 -26.12 2.21 1.90
CA THR A 53 -26.80 1.92 3.18
C THR A 53 -28.19 1.28 2.94
N ASN A 54 -28.66 1.23 1.69
CA ASN A 54 -29.91 0.57 1.34
C ASN A 54 -29.65 -0.93 1.06
N THR A 55 -30.19 -1.79 1.91
CA THR A 55 -30.03 -3.25 1.82
C THR A 55 -30.55 -3.83 0.50
N GLU A 56 -31.69 -3.36 -0.01
CA GLU A 56 -32.29 -3.85 -1.26
C GLU A 56 -31.42 -3.47 -2.46
N PHE A 57 -30.86 -2.26 -2.44
CA PHE A 57 -29.90 -1.83 -3.46
C PHE A 57 -28.67 -2.74 -3.45
N LEU A 58 -28.02 -2.97 -2.31
CA LEU A 58 -26.86 -3.86 -2.22
C LEU A 58 -27.22 -5.30 -2.65
N ARG A 59 -28.38 -5.81 -2.23
CA ARG A 59 -28.85 -7.14 -2.64
C ARG A 59 -28.98 -7.27 -4.15
N SER A 60 -29.46 -6.23 -4.83
CA SER A 60 -29.60 -6.22 -6.29
C SER A 60 -28.26 -6.32 -7.04
N LEU A 61 -27.15 -5.93 -6.40
CA LEU A 61 -25.80 -6.04 -6.98
C LEU A 61 -25.23 -7.47 -6.94
N GLY A 62 -25.84 -8.38 -6.16
CA GLY A 62 -25.35 -9.76 -6.04
C GLY A 62 -24.02 -9.85 -5.33
N ILE A 63 -23.93 -9.34 -4.11
CA ILE A 63 -22.69 -9.14 -3.31
C ILE A 63 -21.79 -10.37 -3.26
N GLY A 64 -22.37 -11.57 -3.15
CA GLY A 64 -21.61 -12.84 -3.10
C GLY A 64 -20.80 -13.17 -4.37
N ASN A 65 -21.05 -12.48 -5.49
CA ASN A 65 -20.33 -12.69 -6.75
C ASN A 65 -19.00 -11.95 -6.81
N PHE A 66 -18.78 -10.97 -5.93
CA PHE A 66 -17.53 -10.21 -5.88
C PHE A 66 -16.48 -10.93 -5.06
N ASP A 67 -15.23 -10.88 -5.52
CA ASP A 67 -14.09 -11.44 -4.78
C ASP A 67 -13.65 -10.53 -3.63
N VAL A 68 -13.79 -9.21 -3.82
CA VAL A 68 -13.46 -8.18 -2.83
C VAL A 68 -14.46 -7.04 -2.93
N CYS A 69 -14.98 -6.60 -1.79
CA CYS A 69 -15.74 -5.36 -1.65
C CYS A 69 -14.88 -4.32 -0.92
N ILE A 70 -14.68 -3.16 -1.55
CA ILE A 70 -13.85 -2.08 -1.00
C ILE A 70 -14.74 -0.88 -0.70
N VAL A 71 -14.82 -0.49 0.56
CA VAL A 71 -15.58 0.67 1.04
C VAL A 71 -14.63 1.84 1.29
N THR A 72 -14.75 2.88 0.46
CA THR A 72 -13.90 4.08 0.53
C THR A 72 -14.69 5.34 0.91
N ILE A 73 -15.86 5.16 1.52
CA ILE A 73 -16.68 6.27 2.02
C ILE A 73 -15.88 7.04 3.07
N GLY A 74 -15.63 8.32 2.78
CA GLY A 74 -15.03 9.27 3.73
C GLY A 74 -16.07 10.30 4.13
N GLY A 75 -15.82 11.02 5.22
CA GLY A 75 -16.68 12.12 5.68
C GLY A 75 -17.99 11.69 6.38
N ASN A 76 -18.48 10.48 6.15
CA ASN A 76 -19.62 9.92 6.89
C ASN A 76 -19.28 8.51 7.38
N PHE A 77 -18.80 8.45 8.62
CA PHE A 77 -18.40 7.18 9.25
C PHE A 77 -19.58 6.23 9.48
N GLN A 78 -20.77 6.77 9.79
CA GLN A 78 -21.97 5.94 9.98
C GLN A 78 -22.29 5.17 8.70
N ASN A 79 -22.37 5.85 7.56
CA ASN A 79 -22.63 5.20 6.28
C ASN A 79 -21.57 4.16 5.93
N SER A 80 -20.28 4.45 6.21
CA SER A 80 -19.20 3.50 6.00
C SER A 80 -19.36 2.24 6.85
N LEU A 81 -19.76 2.40 8.11
CA LEU A 81 -19.96 1.30 9.05
C LEU A 81 -21.18 0.45 8.66
N GLU A 82 -22.32 1.09 8.36
CA GLU A 82 -23.54 0.42 7.92
C GLU A 82 -23.28 -0.36 6.62
N THR A 83 -22.67 0.27 5.61
CA THR A 83 -22.31 -0.40 4.35
C THR A 83 -21.40 -1.62 4.60
N THR A 84 -20.40 -1.48 5.48
CA THR A 84 -19.48 -2.57 5.83
C THR A 84 -20.21 -3.76 6.44
N SER A 85 -21.12 -3.51 7.39
CA SER A 85 -21.94 -4.53 8.03
C SER A 85 -22.86 -5.23 7.03
N LEU A 86 -23.59 -4.45 6.24
CA LEU A 86 -24.52 -4.97 5.24
C LEU A 86 -23.83 -5.84 4.19
N LEU A 87 -22.66 -5.43 3.70
CA LEU A 87 -21.88 -6.25 2.79
C LEU A 87 -21.56 -7.64 3.37
N LYS A 88 -21.14 -7.67 4.62
CA LYS A 88 -20.83 -8.94 5.30
C LYS A 88 -22.05 -9.80 5.49
N GLU A 89 -23.19 -9.21 5.92
CA GLU A 89 -24.48 -9.88 6.06
C GLU A 89 -25.00 -10.43 4.73
N LEU A 90 -24.73 -9.75 3.62
CA LEU A 90 -25.11 -10.17 2.26
C LEU A 90 -24.11 -11.16 1.64
N GLY A 91 -23.12 -11.64 2.40
CA GLY A 91 -22.24 -12.72 1.99
C GLY A 91 -20.99 -12.27 1.22
N ALA A 92 -20.51 -11.04 1.42
CA ALA A 92 -19.23 -10.60 0.86
C ALA A 92 -18.09 -11.52 1.33
N LYS A 93 -17.29 -12.02 0.38
CA LYS A 93 -16.14 -12.89 0.66
C LYS A 93 -15.03 -12.17 1.42
N CYS A 94 -14.76 -10.94 1.02
CA CYS A 94 -13.74 -10.08 1.63
C CYS A 94 -14.21 -8.63 1.60
N VAL A 95 -14.22 -7.97 2.76
CA VAL A 95 -14.58 -6.56 2.90
C VAL A 95 -13.37 -5.78 3.39
N VAL A 96 -12.97 -4.77 2.61
CA VAL A 96 -11.90 -3.84 2.97
C VAL A 96 -12.50 -2.46 3.14
N SER A 97 -12.34 -1.85 4.31
CA SER A 97 -12.95 -0.54 4.60
C SER A 97 -11.91 0.52 4.92
N ARG A 98 -12.15 1.75 4.48
CA ARG A 98 -11.32 2.90 4.79
C ARG A 98 -11.65 3.47 6.16
N ALA A 99 -10.63 3.74 6.97
CA ALA A 99 -10.74 4.49 8.22
C ALA A 99 -9.97 5.81 8.12
N GLU A 100 -10.42 6.80 8.87
CA GLU A 100 -9.76 8.11 9.04
C GLU A 100 -9.24 8.31 10.47
N ARG A 101 -9.59 7.41 11.40
CA ARG A 101 -9.17 7.41 12.81
C ARG A 101 -9.03 6.00 13.34
N ASP A 102 -8.13 5.81 14.32
CA ASP A 102 -7.89 4.50 14.93
C ASP A 102 -9.13 3.87 15.57
N VAL A 103 -10.02 4.70 16.13
CA VAL A 103 -11.29 4.21 16.71
C VAL A 103 -12.23 3.69 15.62
N GLN A 104 -12.28 4.34 14.46
CA GLN A 104 -13.09 3.89 13.33
C GLN A 104 -12.58 2.54 12.79
N ALA A 105 -11.26 2.37 12.67
CA ALA A 105 -10.66 1.11 12.25
C ALA A 105 -11.09 -0.05 13.17
N LYS A 106 -11.10 0.17 14.50
CA LYS A 106 -11.57 -0.84 15.47
C LYS A 106 -13.04 -1.18 15.28
N PHE A 107 -13.90 -0.19 15.03
CA PHE A 107 -15.31 -0.43 14.80
C PHE A 107 -15.58 -1.15 13.49
N LEU A 108 -14.92 -0.76 12.40
CA LEU A 108 -15.06 -1.41 11.11
C LEU A 108 -14.67 -2.91 11.17
N LEU A 109 -13.54 -3.24 11.79
CA LEU A 109 -13.12 -4.62 12.00
C LEU A 109 -14.12 -5.44 12.83
N ARG A 110 -14.72 -4.84 13.88
CA ARG A 110 -15.73 -5.50 14.71
C ARG A 110 -17.06 -5.69 14.01
N ASN A 111 -17.36 -4.87 13.00
CA ASN A 111 -18.63 -4.89 12.29
C ASN A 111 -18.51 -5.47 10.87
N GLY A 112 -17.50 -6.30 10.61
CA GLY A 112 -17.47 -7.14 9.42
C GLY A 112 -16.42 -6.80 8.38
N ALA A 113 -15.60 -5.75 8.56
CA ALA A 113 -14.43 -5.58 7.71
C ALA A 113 -13.40 -6.68 7.98
N ASP A 114 -12.92 -7.36 6.95
CA ASP A 114 -11.82 -8.30 7.05
C ASP A 114 -10.47 -7.56 7.15
N ASN A 115 -10.39 -6.39 6.50
CA ASN A 115 -9.22 -5.51 6.54
C ASN A 115 -9.64 -4.04 6.59
N VAL A 116 -8.77 -3.22 7.16
CA VAL A 116 -8.95 -1.77 7.18
C VAL A 116 -7.71 -1.09 6.61
N VAL A 117 -7.93 -0.15 5.71
CA VAL A 117 -6.89 0.75 5.20
C VAL A 117 -7.06 2.13 5.83
N TYR A 118 -5.94 2.74 6.22
CA TYR A 118 -5.89 4.09 6.76
C TYR A 118 -4.85 4.91 6.00
N PRO A 119 -5.22 5.42 4.80
CA PRO A 119 -4.27 6.00 3.85
C PRO A 119 -3.45 7.14 4.42
N GLU A 120 -4.10 8.08 5.11
CA GLU A 120 -3.44 9.26 5.66
C GLU A 120 -2.40 8.89 6.72
N LYS A 121 -2.72 7.95 7.62
CA LYS A 121 -1.79 7.47 8.65
C LYS A 121 -0.62 6.71 8.03
N GLN A 122 -0.91 5.79 7.10
CA GLN A 122 0.12 4.99 6.43
C GLN A 122 1.09 5.88 5.64
N MET A 123 0.55 6.85 4.88
CA MET A 123 1.37 7.79 4.12
C MET A 123 2.12 8.78 5.00
N ALA A 124 1.53 9.23 6.12
CA ALA A 124 2.22 10.09 7.08
C ALA A 124 3.42 9.39 7.74
N ILE A 125 3.24 8.13 8.14
CA ILE A 125 4.35 7.31 8.68
C ILE A 125 5.45 7.15 7.64
N TRP A 126 5.07 6.78 6.41
CA TRP A 126 6.02 6.62 5.31
C TRP A 126 6.77 7.93 5.03
N ALA A 127 6.06 9.05 4.89
CA ALA A 127 6.67 10.35 4.62
C ALA A 127 7.61 10.78 5.75
N ALA A 128 7.18 10.63 7.01
CA ALA A 128 8.02 10.96 8.15
C ALA A 128 9.34 10.19 8.12
N LYS A 129 9.29 8.87 7.99
CA LYS A 129 10.50 8.03 7.93
C LYS A 129 11.36 8.37 6.71
N ARG A 130 10.73 8.57 5.52
CA ARG A 130 11.42 8.83 4.26
C ARG A 130 12.19 10.15 4.27
N TYR A 131 11.60 11.21 4.82
CA TYR A 131 12.16 12.57 4.74
C TYR A 131 12.95 12.99 5.98
N THR A 132 13.02 12.18 7.02
CA THR A 132 13.87 12.45 8.19
C THR A 132 15.18 11.67 8.20
N ALA A 133 15.39 10.78 7.24
CA ALA A 133 16.62 10.00 7.13
C ALA A 133 17.47 10.52 5.95
N ASP A 134 18.66 11.06 6.26
CA ASP A 134 19.51 11.75 5.27
C ASP A 134 20.04 10.85 4.14
N HIS A 135 20.14 9.52 4.37
CA HIS A 135 20.73 8.58 3.42
C HIS A 135 19.76 7.51 2.90
N ILE A 136 18.45 7.63 3.23
CA ILE A 136 17.42 6.68 2.78
C ILE A 136 16.59 7.33 1.67
N PHE A 137 16.65 6.78 0.46
CA PHE A 137 15.87 7.25 -0.68
C PHE A 137 14.45 6.68 -0.69
N ASP A 138 14.29 5.43 -0.23
CA ASP A 138 13.00 4.77 -0.10
C ASP A 138 13.09 3.60 0.88
N TYR A 139 11.92 3.13 1.39
CA TYR A 139 11.90 1.95 2.23
C TYR A 139 10.58 1.20 2.12
N ILE A 140 10.64 -0.13 2.31
CA ILE A 140 9.49 -1.02 2.40
C ILE A 140 9.53 -1.71 3.76
N GLU A 141 8.57 -1.40 4.62
CA GLU A 141 8.44 -2.06 5.93
C GLU A 141 8.00 -3.52 5.74
N ILE A 142 8.75 -4.46 6.33
CA ILE A 142 8.42 -5.88 6.34
C ILE A 142 7.69 -6.21 7.64
N ASP A 143 8.23 -5.77 8.76
CA ASP A 143 7.65 -5.91 10.08
C ASP A 143 8.06 -4.71 10.97
N LYS A 144 7.74 -4.79 12.27
CA LYS A 144 8.03 -3.70 13.23
C LYS A 144 9.52 -3.40 13.41
N GLN A 145 10.40 -4.32 13.04
CA GLN A 145 11.84 -4.23 13.25
C GLN A 145 12.62 -4.19 11.94
N HIS A 146 12.12 -4.81 10.88
CA HIS A 146 12.82 -5.00 9.61
C HIS A 146 12.19 -4.24 8.46
N ALA A 147 13.04 -3.72 7.59
CA ALA A 147 12.61 -3.13 6.32
C ALA A 147 13.66 -3.35 5.22
N ILE A 148 13.22 -3.22 3.98
CA ILE A 148 14.11 -3.06 2.84
C ILE A 148 14.29 -1.55 2.64
N PHE A 149 15.51 -1.11 2.53
CA PHE A 149 15.89 0.29 2.35
C PHE A 149 16.63 0.48 1.04
N GLU A 150 16.32 1.55 0.34
CA GLU A 150 17.18 2.09 -0.70
C GLU A 150 18.11 3.13 -0.06
N VAL A 151 19.40 2.84 0.01
CA VAL A 151 20.40 3.68 0.68
C VAL A 151 21.59 3.98 -0.21
N GLU A 152 22.25 5.11 0.06
CA GLU A 152 23.56 5.41 -0.55
C GLU A 152 24.62 4.38 -0.15
N VAL A 153 25.60 4.20 -1.01
CA VAL A 153 26.80 3.43 -0.66
C VAL A 153 27.64 4.26 0.31
N PRO A 154 27.90 3.76 1.53
CA PRO A 154 28.77 4.45 2.46
C PRO A 154 30.16 4.70 1.83
N LYS A 155 30.72 5.89 2.01
CA LYS A 155 32.04 6.26 1.42
C LYS A 155 33.13 5.23 1.72
N ALA A 156 33.11 4.64 2.92
CA ALA A 156 34.06 3.60 3.32
C ALA A 156 33.92 2.27 2.56
N TRP A 157 32.80 2.07 1.82
CA TRP A 157 32.49 0.86 1.07
C TRP A 157 32.75 1.02 -0.44
N VAL A 158 32.89 2.25 -0.91
CA VAL A 158 33.17 2.55 -2.31
C VAL A 158 34.47 1.89 -2.77
N GLY A 159 34.42 1.23 -3.93
CA GLY A 159 35.54 0.49 -4.52
C GLY A 159 35.76 -0.91 -3.94
N LYS A 160 34.98 -1.33 -2.95
CA LYS A 160 35.08 -2.67 -2.35
C LYS A 160 33.99 -3.59 -2.89
N SER A 161 34.28 -4.90 -2.95
CA SER A 161 33.26 -5.89 -3.31
C SER A 161 32.39 -6.23 -2.09
N ILE A 162 31.16 -6.68 -2.36
CA ILE A 162 30.19 -7.09 -1.34
C ILE A 162 30.81 -8.18 -0.45
N GLY A 163 31.50 -9.15 -1.05
CA GLY A 163 32.16 -10.25 -0.33
C GLY A 163 33.27 -9.78 0.63
N MET A 164 34.11 -8.81 0.20
CA MET A 164 35.16 -8.25 1.07
C MET A 164 34.60 -7.50 2.28
N LEU A 165 33.44 -6.87 2.12
CA LEU A 165 32.82 -6.10 3.19
C LEU A 165 32.20 -6.99 4.26
N ASP A 166 31.75 -8.21 3.92
CA ASP A 166 31.07 -9.17 4.80
C ASP A 166 29.95 -8.53 5.64
N VAL A 167 29.15 -7.70 4.95
CA VAL A 167 28.14 -6.82 5.60
C VAL A 167 27.11 -7.62 6.39
N ARG A 168 26.79 -8.82 5.93
CA ARG A 168 25.84 -9.69 6.60
C ARG A 168 26.29 -10.09 7.99
N LYS A 169 27.57 -10.47 8.14
CA LYS A 169 28.11 -10.87 9.44
C LYS A 169 28.40 -9.68 10.35
N LYS A 170 28.91 -8.59 9.76
CA LYS A 170 29.34 -7.43 10.54
C LYS A 170 28.20 -6.52 10.99
N PHE A 171 27.18 -6.36 10.15
CA PHE A 171 26.12 -5.36 10.34
C PHE A 171 24.70 -5.96 10.35
N GLY A 172 24.53 -7.26 10.16
CA GLY A 172 23.20 -7.88 10.07
C GLY A 172 22.39 -7.47 8.85
N ILE A 173 23.04 -6.92 7.81
CA ILE A 173 22.40 -6.38 6.61
C ILE A 173 22.58 -7.33 5.45
N ASN A 174 21.49 -7.62 4.72
CA ASN A 174 21.55 -8.35 3.46
C ASN A 174 21.37 -7.37 2.29
N ILE A 175 22.37 -7.26 1.41
CA ILE A 175 22.22 -6.51 0.17
C ILE A 175 21.41 -7.39 -0.79
N LEU A 176 20.28 -6.87 -1.27
CA LEU A 176 19.35 -7.56 -2.17
C LEU A 176 19.59 -7.19 -3.64
N GLY A 177 20.16 -6.03 -3.88
CA GLY A 177 20.41 -5.51 -5.20
C GLY A 177 21.08 -4.15 -5.16
N ILE A 178 21.47 -3.68 -6.34
CA ILE A 178 21.98 -2.33 -6.55
C ILE A 178 21.08 -1.62 -7.57
N LYS A 179 20.98 -0.30 -7.46
CA LYS A 179 20.21 0.51 -8.41
C LYS A 179 21.11 1.57 -9.02
N ARG A 180 21.11 1.64 -10.36
CA ARG A 180 21.86 2.60 -11.14
C ARG A 180 20.92 3.28 -12.13
N LEU A 181 20.91 4.61 -12.18
CA LEU A 181 20.07 5.39 -13.10
C LEU A 181 18.60 4.94 -13.13
N GLY A 182 18.03 4.60 -11.98
CA GLY A 182 16.64 4.16 -11.85
C GLY A 182 16.37 2.69 -12.17
N THR A 183 17.37 1.94 -12.66
CA THR A 183 17.25 0.50 -12.96
C THR A 183 17.85 -0.32 -11.82
N THR A 184 17.10 -1.29 -11.32
CA THR A 184 17.52 -2.19 -10.25
C THR A 184 18.10 -3.47 -10.83
N ASP A 185 19.32 -3.82 -10.39
CA ASP A 185 19.97 -5.11 -10.67
C ASP A 185 19.97 -5.96 -9.39
N VAL A 186 19.31 -7.10 -9.45
CA VAL A 186 19.24 -8.10 -8.36
C VAL A 186 20.21 -9.26 -8.57
N SER A 187 20.92 -9.31 -9.71
CA SER A 187 21.90 -10.36 -10.04
C SER A 187 23.27 -10.08 -9.42
N ILE A 188 23.29 -9.55 -8.20
CA ILE A 188 24.52 -9.25 -7.47
C ILE A 188 25.23 -10.52 -7.01
N THR A 189 26.55 -10.46 -6.95
CA THR A 189 27.43 -11.54 -6.48
C THR A 189 28.36 -11.00 -5.39
N PRO A 190 29.09 -11.87 -4.66
CA PRO A 190 30.12 -11.43 -3.74
C PRO A 190 31.21 -10.56 -4.38
N ASP A 191 31.44 -10.70 -5.69
CA ASP A 191 32.43 -9.93 -6.44
C ASP A 191 31.90 -8.59 -6.96
N THR A 192 30.61 -8.31 -6.80
CA THR A 192 30.01 -7.03 -7.18
C THR A 192 30.67 -5.88 -6.42
N ILE A 193 31.27 -4.93 -7.16
CA ILE A 193 31.95 -3.75 -6.61
C ILE A 193 30.92 -2.63 -6.42
N LEU A 194 30.95 -2.01 -5.23
CA LEU A 194 30.11 -0.87 -4.90
C LEU A 194 30.78 0.43 -5.36
N SER A 195 30.03 1.32 -6.02
CA SER A 195 30.49 2.60 -6.54
C SER A 195 29.63 3.77 -6.03
N GLU A 196 30.09 4.99 -6.14
CA GLU A 196 29.36 6.18 -5.68
C GLU A 196 28.09 6.50 -6.49
N ASP A 197 28.01 6.02 -7.74
CA ASP A 197 26.92 6.27 -8.67
C ASP A 197 25.74 5.30 -8.52
N ILE A 198 25.75 4.44 -7.51
CA ILE A 198 24.69 3.47 -7.23
C ILE A 198 24.07 3.69 -5.87
N THR A 199 22.82 3.23 -5.71
CA THR A 199 22.21 2.98 -4.42
C THR A 199 22.08 1.49 -4.17
N MET A 200 22.00 1.09 -2.91
CA MET A 200 21.84 -0.31 -2.50
C MET A 200 20.43 -0.54 -1.99
N LEU A 201 19.83 -1.66 -2.38
CA LEU A 201 18.66 -2.22 -1.72
C LEU A 201 19.13 -3.17 -0.63
N ALA A 202 18.93 -2.80 0.61
CA ALA A 202 19.43 -3.52 1.78
C ALA A 202 18.30 -3.91 2.72
N LEU A 203 18.22 -5.19 3.10
CA LEU A 203 17.31 -5.69 4.12
C LEU A 203 18.06 -5.72 5.46
N GLY A 204 17.48 -5.11 6.48
CA GLY A 204 18.02 -5.10 7.84
C GLY A 204 17.08 -4.48 8.86
N GLU A 205 17.50 -4.44 10.12
CA GLU A 205 16.78 -3.71 11.17
C GLU A 205 16.93 -2.20 10.99
N TYR A 206 15.92 -1.44 11.41
CA TYR A 206 15.96 0.04 11.38
C TYR A 206 17.18 0.62 12.10
N THR A 207 17.59 -0.01 13.19
CA THR A 207 18.76 0.40 14.00
C THR A 207 20.07 0.21 13.27
N CYS A 208 20.23 -0.87 12.50
CA CYS A 208 21.49 -1.17 11.79
C CYS A 208 21.81 -0.14 10.70
N LEU A 209 20.79 0.47 10.11
CA LEU A 209 20.95 1.42 8.99
C LEU A 209 21.22 2.86 9.44
N LEU A 210 20.83 3.21 10.66
CA LEU A 210 21.21 4.49 11.28
C LEU A 210 22.73 4.55 11.61
N TYR A 211 23.38 3.39 11.78
CA TYR A 211 24.82 3.30 12.09
C TYR A 211 25.71 3.16 10.85
N THR A 212 25.17 3.08 9.63
CA THR A 212 25.96 3.15 8.40
C THR A 212 26.36 4.58 8.03
N SER A 213 25.87 5.58 8.77
CA SER A 213 26.41 6.94 8.72
C SER A 213 27.71 6.97 9.52
N PRO A 214 28.83 7.39 8.95
CA PRO A 214 30.00 7.72 9.76
C PRO A 214 29.58 8.83 10.72
N SER A 215 29.65 8.57 12.04
CA SER A 215 29.70 9.67 13.02
C SER A 215 30.78 10.65 12.60
N PRO A 216 30.52 11.97 12.73
CA PRO A 216 31.49 13.01 12.40
C PRO A 216 32.77 12.85 13.19
#